data_92868157005ade85ea6824df9b00c2fe
#
_entry.id   92868157005ade85ea6824df9b00c2fe
#
_cell.length_a   1.000
_cell.length_b   1.000
_cell.length_c   1.000
_cell.angle_alpha   90.00
_cell.angle_beta   90.00
_cell.angle_gamma   90.00
#
_symmetry.space_group_name_H-M   'P 1'
#
loop_
_entity.id
_entity.type
_entity.pdbx_description
1 polymer ?
#
loop_
_entity_poly.entity_id
_entity_poly.type
_entity_poly.pdbx_seq_one_letter_code
_entity_poly.pdbx_strand_id
1 'polypeptide(L)' 'MERKISVPDMHCNKCVERINKALNETGIKYEVSRESKTVMVDGCEHCLKTALTELEDLGFTPEVI' A
#
# COMPACT_ATOMS: atom_id res chain seq x y z
N MET A 1 -0.43 4.41 14.61
CA MET A 1 -0.12 2.97 14.67
C MET A 1 0.23 2.45 13.29
N GLU A 2 1.22 1.60 13.22
CA GLU A 2 1.64 1.02 11.95
C GLU A 2 0.80 -0.20 11.61
N ARG A 3 0.39 -0.28 10.36
CA ARG A 3 -0.36 -1.42 9.83
C ARG A 3 0.34 -1.94 8.60
N LYS A 4 0.45 -3.25 8.52
CA LYS A 4 1.07 -3.89 7.37
C LYS A 4 0.00 -4.45 6.44
N ILE A 5 0.22 -4.23 5.15
CA ILE A 5 -0.67 -4.74 4.11
C ILE A 5 0.16 -5.63 3.20
N SER A 6 -0.30 -6.85 3.01
CA SER A 6 0.36 -7.78 2.09
C SER A 6 -0.15 -7.53 0.68
N VAL A 7 0.76 -7.32 -0.25
CA VAL A 7 0.43 -7.10 -1.66
C VAL A 7 1.23 -8.09 -2.50
N PRO A 8 0.80 -9.34 -2.57
CA PRO A 8 1.57 -10.38 -3.28
C PRO A 8 1.77 -10.11 -4.77
N ASP A 9 0.92 -9.26 -5.34
CA ASP A 9 1.04 -8.90 -6.76
C ASP A 9 2.14 -7.87 -7.02
N MET A 10 2.71 -7.29 -5.98
CA MET A 10 3.77 -6.32 -6.10
C MET A 10 5.12 -7.01 -6.31
N HIS A 11 5.43 -7.31 -7.55
CA HIS A 11 6.65 -8.04 -7.88
C HIS A 11 7.53 -7.38 -8.94
N CYS A 12 7.22 -6.15 -9.34
CA CYS A 12 8.05 -5.42 -10.30
C CYS A 12 8.16 -3.94 -9.89
N ASN A 13 9.15 -3.26 -10.45
CA ASN A 13 9.38 -1.85 -10.13
C ASN A 13 8.20 -0.96 -10.51
N LYS A 14 7.55 -1.27 -11.61
CA LYS A 14 6.39 -0.49 -12.05
C LYS A 14 5.25 -0.58 -11.06
N CYS A 15 5.05 -1.75 -10.48
CA CYS A 15 4.02 -1.93 -9.47
C CYS A 15 4.32 -1.07 -8.24
N VAL A 16 5.58 -1.06 -7.82
CA VAL A 16 6.01 -0.23 -6.69
C VAL A 16 5.79 1.24 -6.99
N GLU A 17 6.13 1.68 -8.18
CA GLU A 17 5.94 3.08 -8.59
C GLU A 17 4.47 3.48 -8.57
N ARG A 18 3.59 2.62 -9.06
CA ARG A 18 2.17 2.88 -9.06
C ARG A 18 1.63 3.02 -7.64
N ILE A 19 2.04 2.13 -6.77
CA ILE A 19 1.64 2.18 -5.37
C ILE A 19 2.14 3.45 -4.71
N ASN A 20 3.41 3.78 -4.93
CA ASN A 20 4.00 5.01 -4.40
C ASN A 20 3.23 6.24 -4.85
N LYS A 21 2.93 6.33 -6.13
CA LYS A 21 2.22 7.47 -6.67
C LYS A 21 0.82 7.59 -6.07
N ALA A 22 0.09 6.49 -6.04
CA ALA A 22 -1.28 6.48 -5.52
C ALA A 22 -1.33 6.86 -4.04
N LEU A 23 -0.46 6.27 -3.24
CA LEU A 23 -0.45 6.55 -1.81
C LEU A 23 0.08 7.95 -1.50
N ASN A 24 1.04 8.42 -2.29
CA ASN A 24 1.56 9.77 -2.12
C ASN A 24 0.48 10.82 -2.34
N GLU A 25 -0.43 10.58 -3.27
CA GLU A 25 -1.53 11.49 -3.55
C GLU A 25 -2.54 11.57 -2.41
N THR A 26 -2.63 10.53 -1.59
CA THR A 26 -3.54 10.52 -0.45
C THR A 26 -3.03 11.34 0.73
N GLY A 27 -1.73 11.62 0.75
CA GLY A 27 -1.12 12.39 1.84
C GLY A 27 -0.88 11.59 3.12
N ILE A 28 -1.11 10.29 3.11
CA ILE A 28 -0.86 9.45 4.28
C ILE A 28 0.61 9.05 4.35
N LYS A 29 1.05 8.69 5.55
CA LYS A 29 2.40 8.18 5.74
C LYS A 29 2.42 6.69 5.43
N TYR A 30 3.34 6.29 4.58
CA TYR A 30 3.43 4.91 4.15
C TYR A 30 4.87 4.53 3.84
N GLU A 31 5.12 3.24 3.78
CA GLU A 31 6.40 2.70 3.37
C GLU A 31 6.15 1.44 2.55
N VAL A 32 6.78 1.35 1.40
CA VAL A 32 6.62 0.21 0.50
C VAL A 32 7.86 -0.67 0.59
N SER A 33 7.65 -1.95 0.86
CA SER A 33 8.73 -2.93 0.87
C SER A 33 8.51 -3.94 -0.24
N ARG A 34 9.31 -3.84 -1.30
CA ARG A 34 9.22 -4.76 -2.42
C ARG A 34 9.72 -6.16 -2.05
N GLU A 35 10.71 -6.20 -1.19
CA GLU A 35 11.32 -7.45 -0.76
C GLU A 35 10.33 -8.38 -0.08
N SER A 36 9.56 -7.84 0.83
CA SER A 36 8.54 -8.61 1.54
C SER A 36 7.16 -8.47 0.91
N LYS A 37 7.05 -7.70 -0.16
CA LYS A 37 5.80 -7.44 -0.86
C LYS A 37 4.71 -6.91 0.07
N THR A 38 5.11 -5.99 0.92
CA THR A 38 4.21 -5.38 1.89
C THR A 38 4.25 -3.87 1.79
N VAL A 39 3.16 -3.26 2.24
CA VAL A 39 3.05 -1.81 2.37
C VAL A 39 2.71 -1.52 3.81
N MET A 40 3.52 -0.67 4.43
CA MET A 40 3.27 -0.27 5.81
C MET A 40 2.61 1.10 5.81
N VAL A 41 1.50 1.22 6.52
CA VAL A 41 0.76 2.48 6.63
C VAL A 41 0.79 2.93 8.08
N ASP A 42 1.22 4.17 8.29
CA ASP A 42 1.24 4.77 9.63
C ASP A 42 0.09 5.74 9.75
N GLY A 43 -0.77 5.50 10.73
CA GLY A 43 -1.92 6.35 10.95
C GLY A 43 -3.11 5.59 11.51
N CYS A 44 -4.29 6.18 11.35
CA CYS A 44 -5.52 5.60 11.87
C CYS A 44 -6.14 4.61 10.88
N GLU A 45 -7.22 3.98 11.28
CA GLU A 45 -7.93 3.02 10.44
C GLU A 45 -8.42 3.64 9.13
N HIS A 46 -8.76 4.93 9.17
CA HIS A 46 -9.19 5.63 7.96
C HIS A 46 -8.06 5.67 6.93
N CYS A 47 -6.84 5.92 7.38
CA CYS A 47 -5.69 5.91 6.50
C CYS A 47 -5.45 4.52 5.91
N LEU A 48 -5.64 3.50 6.73
CA LEU A 48 -5.53 2.11 6.29
C LEU A 48 -6.56 1.79 5.20
N LYS A 49 -7.81 2.18 5.42
CA LYS A 49 -8.87 1.97 4.44
C LYS A 49 -8.58 2.70 3.13
N THR A 50 -8.10 3.93 3.23
CA THR A 50 -7.73 4.71 2.06
C THR A 50 -6.65 4.00 1.26
N ALA A 51 -5.63 3.49 1.94
CA ALA A 51 -4.57 2.76 1.29
C ALA A 51 -5.08 1.50 0.61
N LEU A 52 -5.94 0.75 1.28
CA LEU A 52 -6.53 -0.46 0.71
C LEU A 52 -7.35 -0.15 -0.54
N THR A 53 -8.14 0.91 -0.49
CA THR A 53 -8.96 1.33 -1.63
C THR A 53 -8.08 1.70 -2.82
N GLU A 54 -7.00 2.44 -2.59
CA GLU A 54 -6.08 2.83 -3.64
C GLU A 54 -5.41 1.61 -4.27
N LEU A 55 -5.01 0.65 -3.46
CA LEU A 55 -4.39 -0.56 -3.97
C LEU A 55 -5.37 -1.40 -4.79
N GLU A 56 -6.62 -1.49 -4.36
CA GLU A 56 -7.65 -2.19 -5.11
C GLU A 56 -7.93 -1.52 -6.45
N ASP A 57 -7.95 -0.20 -6.47
CA ASP A 57 -8.16 0.58 -7.68
C ASP A 57 -7.06 0.32 -8.72
N LEU A 58 -5.86 0.02 -8.27
CA LEU A 58 -4.74 -0.30 -9.13
C LEU A 58 -4.78 -1.74 -9.65
N GLY A 59 -5.71 -2.53 -9.16
CA GLY A 59 -5.85 -3.92 -9.57
C GLY A 59 -5.09 -4.92 -8.71
N PHE A 60 -4.60 -4.48 -7.56
CA PHE A 60 -3.94 -5.37 -6.62
C PHE A 60 -4.94 -6.00 -5.66
N THR A 61 -4.48 -7.04 -4.97
CA THR A 61 -5.30 -7.72 -3.97
C THR A 61 -4.65 -7.54 -2.60
N PRO A 62 -4.85 -6.37 -1.96
CA PRO A 62 -4.22 -6.11 -0.67
C PRO A 62 -4.88 -6.90 0.45
N GLU A 63 -4.05 -7.32 1.40
CA GLU A 63 -4.51 -8.06 2.57
C GLU A 63 -3.82 -7.49 3.81
N VAL A 64 -4.61 -7.17 4.82
CA VAL A 64 -4.07 -6.68 6.09
C VAL A 64 -3.54 -7.87 6.88
N ILE A 65 -2.29 -7.74 7.32
CA ILE A 65 -1.63 -8.80 8.09
C ILE A 65 -1.20 -8.30 9.48
#